data_44fb97a0bfebc7825bb67f06b7260659
#
_entry.id   44fb97a0bfebc7825bb67f06b7260659
#
_cell.length_a   1.000
_cell.length_b   1.000
_cell.length_c   1.000
_cell.angle_alpha   90.00
_cell.angle_beta   90.00
_cell.angle_gamma   90.00
#
_symmetry.space_group_name_H-M   'P 1'
#
loop_
_entity.id
_entity.type
_entity.pdbx_description
1 polymer ?
#
loop_
_entity_poly.entity_id
_entity_poly.type
_entity_poly.pdbx_seq_one_letter_code
_entity_poly.pdbx_strand_id
1 'polypeptide(L)'
;MYTADPSARVWDDGRLYVYASHDIDPPQGCDLMDRYHVFSTDDMVHWKDHGEILNSSQVPWGRKEGGFMWAPDCTYKDGTYYFYFPHPSDTYTNNSWKIGVATSKEPAANFTVQGYIKGMDPMIDPFVFIDDDGQPYIYNGGGGICKGGKLKDNMMELDGEMKTMEGLDDFHEGTWIHKYKGKYYLSYADNHDPNRNDGMDGYNCMRYAISDHPLGPWKYMGIYMEPSDCFTNQGSIVEYKGEWFAFYHTISLSKNPALRSICVDRLYHNEDGTIRMVKQRK
;
A
#
# COMPACT_ATOMS: atom_id res chain seq x y z
N MET A 1 -1.56 18.22 8.48
CA MET A 1 -0.69 17.44 7.57
C MET A 1 -1.58 16.65 6.64
N TYR A 2 -1.22 16.53 5.38
CA TYR A 2 -1.92 15.74 4.38
C TYR A 2 -1.12 14.50 4.05
N THR A 3 -1.76 13.34 4.03
CA THR A 3 -1.11 12.04 3.85
C THR A 3 -2.00 11.10 3.06
N ALA A 4 -1.41 10.18 2.33
CA ALA A 4 -2.11 9.22 1.48
C ALA A 4 -1.47 7.83 1.53
N ASP A 5 -2.02 6.92 0.74
CA ASP A 5 -1.46 5.59 0.48
C ASP A 5 -1.20 4.79 1.77
N PRO A 6 -2.24 4.60 2.64
CA PRO A 6 -2.07 4.05 3.97
C PRO A 6 -1.71 2.56 3.95
N SER A 7 -0.53 2.20 4.47
CA SER A 7 -0.17 0.83 4.83
C SER A 7 -0.38 0.66 6.34
N ALA A 8 -1.49 0.05 6.73
CA ALA A 8 -1.86 -0.16 8.11
C ALA A 8 -1.39 -1.53 8.61
N ARG A 9 -0.68 -1.54 9.74
CA ARG A 9 -0.07 -2.74 10.33
C ARG A 9 -0.30 -2.78 11.84
N VAL A 10 -0.46 -3.96 12.39
CA VAL A 10 -0.49 -4.19 13.85
C VAL A 10 0.75 -4.98 14.24
N TRP A 11 1.49 -4.48 15.22
CA TRP A 11 2.70 -5.15 15.69
C TRP A 11 2.52 -5.81 17.06
N ASP A 12 3.53 -6.52 17.50
CA ASP A 12 3.50 -7.30 18.77
C ASP A 12 3.29 -6.46 20.03
N ASP A 13 3.50 -5.14 19.94
CA ASP A 13 3.18 -4.20 21.03
C ASP A 13 1.67 -3.91 21.15
N GLY A 14 0.86 -4.50 20.26
CA GLY A 14 -0.59 -4.37 20.24
C GLY A 14 -1.10 -3.05 19.68
N ARG A 15 -0.22 -2.20 19.15
CA ARG A 15 -0.59 -0.93 18.52
C ARG A 15 -0.82 -1.09 17.03
N LEU A 16 -1.70 -0.26 16.50
CA LEU A 16 -1.87 -0.09 15.06
C LEU A 16 -0.98 1.05 14.58
N TYR A 17 -0.22 0.80 13.51
CA TYR A 17 0.65 1.76 12.83
C TYR A 17 0.15 1.98 11.41
N VAL A 18 0.27 3.20 10.91
CA VAL A 18 -0.01 3.55 9.52
C VAL A 18 1.23 4.23 8.93
N TYR A 19 1.82 3.58 7.94
CA TYR A 19 2.90 4.13 7.14
C TYR A 19 2.29 4.80 5.92
N ALA A 20 2.70 6.04 5.65
CA ALA A 20 2.02 6.87 4.68
C ALA A 20 2.96 7.75 3.87
N SER A 21 2.59 8.01 2.62
CA SER A 21 3.18 9.08 1.84
C SER A 21 2.69 10.45 2.35
N HIS A 22 3.47 11.49 2.10
CA HIS A 22 3.23 12.84 2.61
C HIS A 22 2.97 13.82 1.45
N ASP A 23 1.75 14.30 1.34
CA ASP A 23 1.39 15.36 0.41
C ASP A 23 1.86 16.71 0.95
N ILE A 24 2.63 17.44 0.16
CA ILE A 24 3.27 18.70 0.57
C ILE A 24 2.27 19.85 0.50
N ASP A 25 2.15 20.60 1.59
CA ASP A 25 1.37 21.82 1.68
C ASP A 25 2.29 23.06 1.81
N PRO A 26 2.20 24.08 0.92
CA PRO A 26 1.26 24.27 -0.18
C PRO A 26 1.34 23.18 -1.26
N PRO A 27 0.21 22.85 -1.94
CA PRO A 27 0.13 21.70 -2.83
C PRO A 27 1.12 21.80 -4.00
N GLN A 28 1.96 20.76 -4.14
CA GLN A 28 3.01 20.67 -5.16
C GLN A 28 2.86 19.45 -6.09
N GLY A 29 1.89 18.58 -5.82
CA GLY A 29 1.66 17.36 -6.58
C GLY A 29 2.50 16.17 -6.10
N CYS A 30 2.10 14.97 -6.54
CA CYS A 30 2.68 13.71 -6.07
C CYS A 30 4.15 13.53 -6.44
N ASP A 31 4.60 14.12 -7.55
CA ASP A 31 5.99 14.04 -8.01
C ASP A 31 7.00 14.69 -7.06
N LEU A 32 6.52 15.60 -6.21
CA LEU A 32 7.36 16.30 -5.24
C LEU A 32 7.23 15.76 -3.81
N MET A 33 6.42 14.73 -3.58
CA MET A 33 6.39 14.03 -2.30
C MET A 33 7.78 13.47 -1.97
N ASP A 34 8.39 13.94 -0.89
CA ASP A 34 9.80 13.72 -0.61
C ASP A 34 10.08 12.90 0.66
N ARG A 35 9.04 12.49 1.41
CA ARG A 35 9.19 11.85 2.71
C ARG A 35 8.04 10.92 3.07
N TYR A 36 8.29 10.11 4.11
CA TYR A 36 7.28 9.26 4.72
C TYR A 36 7.12 9.59 6.20
N HIS A 37 5.87 9.54 6.65
CA HIS A 37 5.50 9.65 8.06
C HIS A 37 4.88 8.35 8.57
N VAL A 38 4.98 8.13 9.87
CA VAL A 38 4.31 7.02 10.56
C VAL A 38 3.41 7.57 11.64
N PHE A 39 2.21 7.06 11.67
CA PHE A 39 1.23 7.35 12.71
C PHE A 39 0.91 6.08 13.49
N SER A 40 0.58 6.19 14.77
CA SER A 40 0.13 5.03 15.53
C SER A 40 -1.00 5.37 16.49
N THR A 41 -1.76 4.35 16.85
CA THR A 41 -2.89 4.47 17.78
C THR A 41 -3.06 3.20 18.61
N ASP A 42 -3.61 3.38 19.82
CA ASP A 42 -4.07 2.30 20.67
C ASP A 42 -5.60 2.14 20.67
N ASP A 43 -6.34 3.11 20.14
CA ASP A 43 -7.79 3.17 20.28
C ASP A 43 -8.55 3.65 19.03
N MET A 44 -7.84 3.90 17.91
CA MET A 44 -8.39 4.43 16.66
C MET A 44 -8.98 5.86 16.77
N VAL A 45 -8.78 6.51 17.90
CA VAL A 45 -9.27 7.87 18.19
C VAL A 45 -8.12 8.84 18.38
N HIS A 46 -7.17 8.45 19.22
CA HIS A 46 -5.99 9.25 19.52
C HIS A 46 -4.81 8.75 18.70
N TRP A 47 -4.33 9.60 17.81
CA TRP A 47 -3.21 9.28 16.91
C TRP A 47 -1.96 10.03 17.32
N LYS A 48 -0.84 9.30 17.33
CA LYS A 48 0.49 9.88 17.51
C LYS A 48 1.17 9.94 16.15
N ASP A 49 1.58 11.14 15.73
CA ASP A 49 2.53 11.33 14.63
C ASP A 49 3.95 11.11 15.19
N HIS A 50 4.69 10.18 14.59
CA HIS A 50 6.08 9.89 14.94
C HIS A 50 7.06 10.73 14.13
N GLY A 51 6.56 11.53 13.19
CA GLY A 51 7.37 12.35 12.31
C GLY A 51 7.91 11.62 11.09
N GLU A 52 8.86 12.25 10.44
CA GLU A 52 9.54 11.72 9.26
C GLU A 52 10.42 10.52 9.62
N ILE A 53 10.26 9.43 8.87
CA ILE A 53 11.07 8.21 9.03
C ILE A 53 12.07 7.99 7.91
N LEU A 54 11.81 8.55 6.74
CA LEU A 54 12.66 8.45 5.55
C LEU A 54 12.39 9.62 4.62
N ASN A 55 13.48 10.14 4.01
CA ASN A 55 13.42 11.22 3.04
C ASN A 55 14.13 10.81 1.73
N SER A 56 13.68 11.34 0.60
CA SER A 56 14.23 11.05 -0.73
C SER A 56 15.75 11.34 -0.84
N SER A 57 16.25 12.31 -0.10
CA SER A 57 17.70 12.63 -0.05
C SER A 57 18.56 11.52 0.55
N GLN A 58 17.96 10.57 1.25
CA GLN A 58 18.64 9.43 1.86
C GLN A 58 18.73 8.22 0.91
N VAL A 59 18.16 8.31 -0.31
CA VAL A 59 18.11 7.22 -1.30
C VAL A 59 19.34 7.30 -2.22
N PRO A 60 20.35 6.39 -2.10
CA PRO A 60 21.65 6.56 -2.79
C PRO A 60 21.58 6.45 -4.31
N TRP A 61 20.57 5.74 -4.84
CA TRP A 61 20.34 5.61 -6.29
C TRP A 61 19.27 6.56 -6.81
N GLY A 62 18.66 7.34 -5.92
CA GLY A 62 17.53 8.19 -6.19
C GLY A 62 17.87 9.40 -7.03
N ARG A 63 16.82 10.11 -7.39
CA ARG A 63 16.94 11.40 -8.09
C ARG A 63 17.59 12.44 -7.17
N LYS A 64 18.49 13.23 -7.73
CA LYS A 64 19.15 14.34 -7.00
C LYS A 64 18.17 15.44 -6.59
N GLU A 65 17.11 15.63 -7.40
CA GLU A 65 16.05 16.60 -7.13
C GLU A 65 15.06 16.12 -6.07
N GLY A 66 15.17 14.85 -5.66
CA GLY A 66 14.23 14.23 -4.71
C GLY A 66 12.84 13.95 -5.30
N GLY A 67 11.83 13.90 -4.46
CA GLY A 67 10.45 13.60 -4.81
C GLY A 67 10.15 12.12 -4.96
N PHE A 68 8.95 11.79 -5.47
CA PHE A 68 8.51 10.43 -5.82
C PHE A 68 8.54 9.40 -4.68
N MET A 69 8.43 9.85 -3.43
CA MET A 69 8.25 8.95 -2.28
C MET A 69 6.76 8.55 -2.21
N TRP A 70 6.36 7.65 -3.14
CA TRP A 70 4.98 7.21 -3.32
C TRP A 70 4.66 6.05 -2.38
N ALA A 71 3.52 5.39 -2.59
CA ALA A 71 2.94 4.40 -1.72
C ALA A 71 3.95 3.41 -1.10
N PRO A 72 4.11 3.41 0.23
CA PRO A 72 5.03 2.53 0.93
C PRO A 72 4.34 1.30 1.49
N ASP A 73 5.16 0.35 1.97
CA ASP A 73 4.73 -0.70 2.89
C ASP A 73 5.79 -0.96 3.97
N CYS A 74 5.37 -1.54 5.07
CA CYS A 74 6.26 -1.98 6.14
C CYS A 74 5.88 -3.37 6.61
N THR A 75 6.86 -4.22 6.86
CA THR A 75 6.65 -5.52 7.49
C THR A 75 7.69 -5.80 8.57
N TYR A 76 7.44 -6.78 9.42
CA TYR A 76 8.33 -7.16 10.51
C TYR A 76 8.72 -8.62 10.40
N LYS A 77 10.02 -8.90 10.52
CA LYS A 77 10.54 -10.27 10.59
C LYS A 77 11.79 -10.31 11.46
N ASP A 78 11.85 -11.27 12.36
CA ASP A 78 13.03 -11.61 13.17
C ASP A 78 13.69 -10.39 13.85
N GLY A 79 12.87 -9.56 14.51
CA GLY A 79 13.35 -8.38 15.26
C GLY A 79 13.77 -7.20 14.38
N THR A 80 13.33 -7.16 13.12
CA THR A 80 13.64 -6.09 12.17
C THR A 80 12.39 -5.66 11.42
N TYR A 81 12.16 -4.36 11.35
CA TYR A 81 11.17 -3.74 10.49
C TYR A 81 11.81 -3.46 9.14
N TYR A 82 11.14 -3.89 8.07
CA TYR A 82 11.54 -3.69 6.68
C TYR A 82 10.53 -2.75 6.04
N PHE A 83 10.99 -1.58 5.65
CA PHE A 83 10.19 -0.56 4.99
C PHE A 83 10.49 -0.57 3.49
N TYR A 84 9.46 -0.81 2.69
CA TYR A 84 9.54 -0.88 1.23
C TYR A 84 8.93 0.37 0.63
N PHE A 85 9.62 0.93 -0.35
CA PHE A 85 9.19 2.16 -1.00
C PHE A 85 9.57 2.18 -2.47
N PRO A 86 8.70 2.67 -3.38
CA PRO A 86 9.07 2.89 -4.77
C PRO A 86 9.90 4.17 -4.85
N HIS A 87 10.93 4.15 -5.68
CA HIS A 87 11.67 5.37 -5.99
C HIS A 87 12.37 5.23 -7.34
N PRO A 88 12.24 6.24 -8.26
CA PRO A 88 12.94 6.19 -9.54
C PRO A 88 14.44 6.43 -9.33
N SER A 89 15.25 5.87 -10.21
CA SER A 89 16.67 6.20 -10.24
C SER A 89 16.90 7.61 -10.82
N ASP A 90 18.16 8.01 -10.93
CA ASP A 90 18.61 9.37 -11.29
C ASP A 90 17.86 10.00 -12.48
N THR A 91 17.44 9.20 -13.46
CA THR A 91 16.63 9.67 -14.59
C THR A 91 15.20 9.14 -14.46
N TYR A 92 14.22 10.04 -14.39
CA TYR A 92 12.82 9.64 -14.41
C TYR A 92 12.44 9.09 -15.79
N THR A 93 12.31 7.78 -15.86
CA THR A 93 11.67 7.06 -16.97
C THR A 93 10.81 5.95 -16.36
N ASN A 94 9.79 5.48 -17.09
CA ASN A 94 8.97 4.36 -16.63
C ASN A 94 9.79 3.10 -16.30
N ASN A 95 11.01 2.97 -16.83
CA ASN A 95 11.92 1.86 -16.58
C ASN A 95 12.93 2.14 -15.44
N SER A 96 12.85 3.26 -14.76
CA SER A 96 13.80 3.64 -13.71
C SER A 96 13.34 3.31 -12.29
N TRP A 97 12.10 2.92 -12.10
CA TRP A 97 11.53 2.59 -10.81
C TRP A 97 12.20 1.39 -10.15
N LYS A 98 12.44 1.49 -8.87
CA LYS A 98 12.98 0.43 -8.01
C LYS A 98 12.21 0.37 -6.73
N ILE A 99 12.09 -0.81 -6.16
CA ILE A 99 11.58 -0.97 -4.81
C ILE A 99 12.76 -0.95 -3.86
N GLY A 100 12.89 0.17 -3.14
CA GLY A 100 13.88 0.36 -2.10
C GLY A 100 13.51 -0.38 -0.82
N VAL A 101 14.52 -0.71 -0.01
CA VAL A 101 14.36 -1.31 1.31
C VAL A 101 15.14 -0.49 2.31
N ALA A 102 14.47 -0.03 3.36
CA ALA A 102 15.09 0.52 4.55
C ALA A 102 14.75 -0.36 5.76
N THR A 103 15.65 -0.42 6.75
CA THR A 103 15.45 -1.26 7.93
C THR A 103 15.58 -0.48 9.22
N SER A 104 14.87 -0.93 10.25
CA SER A 104 14.98 -0.41 11.61
C SER A 104 14.73 -1.52 12.65
N LYS A 105 15.14 -1.27 13.88
CA LYS A 105 14.75 -2.06 15.06
C LYS A 105 13.53 -1.48 15.79
N GLU A 106 13.05 -0.34 15.32
CA GLU A 106 11.90 0.37 15.85
C GLU A 106 10.82 0.53 14.78
N PRO A 107 9.52 0.41 15.11
CA PRO A 107 8.46 0.45 14.11
C PRO A 107 8.28 1.81 13.44
N ALA A 108 8.71 2.89 14.08
CA ALA A 108 8.41 4.25 13.64
C ALA A 108 9.60 5.22 13.76
N ALA A 109 10.83 4.72 13.76
CA ALA A 109 12.03 5.54 13.85
C ALA A 109 13.26 4.84 13.27
N ASN A 110 14.34 5.60 13.05
CA ASN A 110 15.69 5.10 12.77
C ASN A 110 15.82 4.18 11.54
N PHE A 111 14.99 4.38 10.52
CA PHE A 111 15.10 3.64 9.28
C PHE A 111 16.36 4.03 8.49
N THR A 112 17.10 3.01 8.05
CA THR A 112 18.32 3.18 7.25
C THR A 112 18.18 2.44 5.93
N VAL A 113 18.38 3.14 4.82
CA VAL A 113 18.31 2.54 3.47
C VAL A 113 19.40 1.50 3.30
N GLN A 114 18.99 0.28 2.94
CA GLN A 114 19.88 -0.86 2.69
C GLN A 114 20.20 -1.04 1.20
N GLY A 115 19.32 -0.60 0.33
CA GLY A 115 19.41 -0.78 -1.11
C GLY A 115 18.03 -0.96 -1.73
N TYR A 116 17.97 -1.68 -2.83
CA TYR A 116 16.72 -2.02 -3.51
C TYR A 116 16.70 -3.50 -3.90
N ILE A 117 15.51 -4.06 -4.10
CA ILE A 117 15.35 -5.46 -4.50
C ILE A 117 15.74 -5.61 -5.96
N LYS A 118 16.78 -6.42 -6.20
CA LYS A 118 17.27 -6.69 -7.55
C LYS A 118 16.40 -7.73 -8.25
N GLY A 119 16.24 -7.56 -9.57
CA GLY A 119 15.51 -8.50 -10.42
C GLY A 119 14.00 -8.27 -10.46
N MET A 120 13.47 -7.28 -9.73
CA MET A 120 12.09 -6.82 -9.92
C MET A 120 11.97 -5.98 -11.19
N ASP A 121 10.86 -6.17 -11.90
CA ASP A 121 10.50 -5.26 -12.98
C ASP A 121 10.24 -3.84 -12.42
N PRO A 122 10.56 -2.79 -13.19
CA PRO A 122 10.28 -1.42 -12.81
C PRO A 122 8.78 -1.20 -12.58
N MET A 123 8.39 -1.00 -11.33
CA MET A 123 7.00 -0.84 -10.90
C MET A 123 6.94 -0.10 -9.56
N ILE A 124 5.73 0.30 -9.16
CA ILE A 124 5.44 1.01 -7.92
C ILE A 124 4.65 0.13 -6.93
N ASP A 125 4.19 0.71 -5.84
CA ASP A 125 3.26 0.15 -4.87
C ASP A 125 3.67 -1.22 -4.32
N PRO A 126 4.84 -1.30 -3.66
CA PRO A 126 5.26 -2.54 -3.03
C PRO A 126 4.34 -2.90 -1.87
N PHE A 127 4.08 -4.19 -1.75
CA PHE A 127 3.43 -4.77 -0.58
C PHE A 127 4.11 -6.10 -0.21
N VAL A 128 4.38 -6.33 1.07
CA VAL A 128 4.98 -7.57 1.54
C VAL A 128 4.05 -8.29 2.51
N PHE A 129 3.77 -9.53 2.18
CA PHE A 129 2.98 -10.46 2.98
C PHE A 129 3.88 -11.61 3.49
N ILE A 130 3.84 -11.88 4.80
CA ILE A 130 4.48 -13.05 5.40
C ILE A 130 3.38 -14.04 5.75
N ASP A 131 3.44 -15.25 5.17
CA ASP A 131 2.44 -16.28 5.41
C ASP A 131 2.67 -17.00 6.75
N ASP A 132 1.70 -17.80 7.17
CA ASP A 132 1.73 -18.51 8.46
C ASP A 132 2.92 -19.49 8.60
N ASP A 133 3.48 -19.95 7.47
CA ASP A 133 4.69 -20.78 7.43
C ASP A 133 6.01 -19.97 7.50
N GLY A 134 5.91 -18.63 7.57
CA GLY A 134 7.03 -17.70 7.61
C GLY A 134 7.60 -17.33 6.24
N GLN A 135 7.05 -17.85 5.14
CA GLN A 135 7.49 -17.48 3.79
C GLN A 135 7.06 -16.06 3.45
N PRO A 136 7.98 -15.15 3.15
CA PRO A 136 7.63 -13.81 2.70
C PRO A 136 7.36 -13.78 1.19
N TYR A 137 6.35 -13.00 0.81
CA TYR A 137 5.96 -12.72 -0.57
C TYR A 137 5.96 -11.21 -0.79
N ILE A 138 6.44 -10.78 -1.96
CA ILE A 138 6.37 -9.40 -2.37
C ILE A 138 5.46 -9.24 -3.59
N TYR A 139 4.69 -8.17 -3.57
CA TYR A 139 3.84 -7.77 -4.68
C TYR A 139 4.18 -6.34 -5.05
N ASN A 140 3.96 -6.00 -6.30
CA ASN A 140 3.97 -4.64 -6.79
C ASN A 140 3.03 -4.51 -7.97
N GLY A 141 2.59 -3.30 -8.26
CA GLY A 141 1.67 -3.12 -9.36
C GLY A 141 1.45 -1.65 -9.70
N GLY A 142 1.12 -1.43 -10.97
CA GLY A 142 0.80 -0.13 -11.52
C GLY A 142 0.61 -0.24 -13.02
N GLY A 143 -0.11 0.71 -13.62
CA GLY A 143 -0.34 0.71 -15.06
C GLY A 143 -1.07 -0.53 -15.58
N GLY A 144 -1.91 -1.15 -14.77
CA GLY A 144 -2.73 -2.30 -15.17
C GLY A 144 -2.08 -3.68 -14.97
N ILE A 145 -0.89 -3.76 -14.36
CA ILE A 145 -0.19 -5.02 -14.15
C ILE A 145 0.14 -5.19 -12.67
N CYS A 146 -0.33 -6.28 -12.06
CA CYS A 146 0.07 -6.73 -10.74
C CYS A 146 1.01 -7.92 -10.86
N LYS A 147 2.15 -7.87 -10.17
CA LYS A 147 3.08 -9.00 -10.06
C LYS A 147 3.29 -9.39 -8.63
N GLY A 148 3.56 -10.68 -8.40
CA GLY A 148 3.89 -11.22 -7.09
C GLY A 148 4.97 -12.29 -7.20
N GLY A 149 5.77 -12.43 -6.15
CA GLY A 149 6.86 -13.42 -6.07
C GLY A 149 7.27 -13.69 -4.64
N LYS A 150 8.10 -14.69 -4.45
CA LYS A 150 8.67 -14.99 -3.15
C LYS A 150 9.88 -14.11 -2.86
N LEU A 151 10.03 -13.71 -1.61
CA LEU A 151 11.29 -13.18 -1.09
C LEU A 151 12.06 -14.30 -0.37
N LYS A 152 13.39 -14.18 -0.38
CA LYS A 152 14.25 -14.94 0.53
C LYS A 152 14.08 -14.47 1.98
N ASP A 153 14.54 -15.25 2.91
CA ASP A 153 14.48 -14.93 4.35
C ASP A 153 15.15 -13.61 4.73
N ASN A 154 16.11 -13.14 3.93
CA ASN A 154 16.74 -11.83 4.14
C ASN A 154 15.84 -10.63 3.81
N MET A 155 14.64 -10.87 3.29
CA MET A 155 13.63 -9.85 2.96
C MET A 155 14.07 -8.84 1.89
N MET A 156 15.19 -9.07 1.21
CA MET A 156 15.81 -8.10 0.29
C MET A 156 16.11 -8.67 -1.09
N GLU A 157 15.87 -9.96 -1.29
CA GLU A 157 16.13 -10.65 -2.56
C GLU A 157 14.94 -11.50 -2.96
N LEU A 158 14.66 -11.55 -4.26
CA LEU A 158 13.70 -12.50 -4.80
C LEU A 158 14.20 -13.94 -4.65
N ASP A 159 13.27 -14.84 -4.31
CA ASP A 159 13.45 -16.29 -4.39
C ASP A 159 12.71 -16.83 -5.63
N GLY A 160 13.35 -16.71 -6.79
CA GLY A 160 12.78 -17.03 -8.08
C GLY A 160 12.26 -15.80 -8.84
N GLU A 161 11.33 -16.03 -9.75
CA GLU A 161 10.79 -15.02 -10.65
C GLU A 161 9.46 -14.44 -10.15
N MET A 162 9.21 -13.17 -10.45
CA MET A 162 7.89 -12.56 -10.28
C MET A 162 6.92 -13.08 -11.33
N LYS A 163 5.68 -13.33 -10.90
CA LYS A 163 4.58 -13.80 -11.76
C LYS A 163 3.49 -12.75 -11.85
N THR A 164 2.84 -12.64 -13.00
CA THR A 164 1.63 -11.84 -13.13
C THR A 164 0.51 -12.47 -12.30
N MET A 165 -0.20 -11.67 -11.54
CA MET A 165 -1.36 -12.11 -10.76
C MET A 165 -2.57 -12.21 -11.70
N GLU A 166 -2.84 -13.43 -12.15
CA GLU A 166 -3.95 -13.72 -13.07
C GLU A 166 -5.29 -13.79 -12.34
N GLY A 167 -6.37 -13.38 -13.01
CA GLY A 167 -7.75 -13.46 -12.49
C GLY A 167 -8.19 -12.19 -11.75
N LEU A 168 -7.41 -11.12 -11.82
CA LEU A 168 -7.83 -9.79 -11.41
C LEU A 168 -8.62 -9.12 -12.55
N ASP A 169 -9.64 -8.36 -12.20
CA ASP A 169 -10.46 -7.61 -13.14
C ASP A 169 -10.16 -6.11 -13.03
N ASP A 170 -9.81 -5.48 -14.17
CA ASP A 170 -9.57 -4.04 -14.28
C ASP A 170 -8.53 -3.49 -13.27
N PHE A 171 -7.49 -4.25 -12.97
CA PHE A 171 -6.42 -3.82 -12.06
C PHE A 171 -5.74 -2.54 -12.55
N HIS A 172 -5.60 -1.55 -11.67
CA HIS A 172 -4.81 -0.35 -11.90
C HIS A 172 -3.52 -0.34 -11.08
N GLU A 173 -3.62 -0.27 -9.76
CA GLU A 173 -2.50 -0.15 -8.82
C GLU A 173 -2.92 -0.53 -7.38
N GLY A 174 -2.04 -0.35 -6.40
CA GLY A 174 -2.42 -0.36 -4.98
C GLY A 174 -2.69 -1.74 -4.41
N THR A 175 -1.78 -2.69 -4.60
CA THR A 175 -1.94 -4.07 -4.12
C THR A 175 -1.85 -4.17 -2.60
N TRP A 176 -2.81 -4.89 -1.99
CA TRP A 176 -2.79 -5.29 -0.58
C TRP A 176 -3.31 -6.72 -0.41
N ILE A 177 -2.69 -7.51 0.47
CA ILE A 177 -3.18 -8.86 0.78
C ILE A 177 -3.46 -8.98 2.28
N HIS A 178 -4.62 -9.55 2.61
CA HIS A 178 -4.92 -10.04 3.95
C HIS A 178 -5.42 -11.47 3.90
N LYS A 179 -5.39 -12.16 5.02
CA LYS A 179 -5.86 -13.54 5.16
C LYS A 179 -7.10 -13.56 6.05
N TYR A 180 -8.14 -14.23 5.59
CA TYR A 180 -9.36 -14.43 6.36
C TYR A 180 -9.90 -15.85 6.15
N LYS A 181 -10.16 -16.57 7.26
CA LYS A 181 -10.65 -17.97 7.26
C LYS A 181 -9.86 -18.89 6.30
N GLY A 182 -8.54 -18.74 6.27
CA GLY A 182 -7.66 -19.57 5.46
C GLY A 182 -7.62 -19.24 3.96
N LYS A 183 -8.30 -18.19 3.52
CA LYS A 183 -8.24 -17.67 2.16
C LYS A 183 -7.44 -16.37 2.10
N TYR A 184 -6.80 -16.14 0.96
CA TYR A 184 -6.07 -14.91 0.65
C TYR A 184 -6.99 -13.97 -0.11
N TYR A 185 -7.00 -12.72 0.29
CA TYR A 185 -7.76 -11.63 -0.32
C TYR A 185 -6.77 -10.61 -0.86
N LEU A 186 -6.75 -10.43 -2.17
CA LEU A 186 -5.98 -9.39 -2.82
C LEU A 186 -6.92 -8.23 -3.16
N SER A 187 -6.70 -7.07 -2.54
CA SER A 187 -7.44 -5.85 -2.83
C SER A 187 -6.56 -4.85 -3.60
N TYR A 188 -7.20 -4.03 -4.44
CA TYR A 188 -6.52 -3.13 -5.38
C TYR A 188 -7.45 -2.02 -5.86
N ALA A 189 -6.86 -0.95 -6.38
CA ALA A 189 -7.59 0.09 -7.11
C ALA A 189 -7.78 -0.30 -8.58
N ASP A 190 -8.95 0.03 -9.14
CA ASP A 190 -9.26 -0.19 -10.56
C ASP A 190 -9.05 1.07 -11.41
N ASN A 191 -9.36 0.98 -12.71
CA ASN A 191 -9.28 2.10 -13.66
C ASN A 191 -10.59 2.88 -13.79
N HIS A 192 -11.47 2.84 -12.79
CA HIS A 192 -12.72 3.60 -12.86
C HIS A 192 -12.46 5.09 -12.97
N ASP A 193 -13.19 5.75 -13.84
CA ASP A 193 -13.26 7.20 -13.98
C ASP A 193 -14.70 7.67 -14.19
N PRO A 194 -15.03 8.95 -13.91
CA PRO A 194 -16.40 9.45 -13.97
C PRO A 194 -17.02 9.44 -15.38
N ASN A 195 -16.25 9.16 -16.43
CA ASN A 195 -16.75 9.10 -17.80
C ASN A 195 -17.24 7.69 -18.20
N ARG A 196 -17.14 6.70 -17.33
CA ARG A 196 -17.62 5.32 -17.63
C ARG A 196 -19.11 5.16 -17.85
N ASN A 197 -19.91 6.13 -17.43
CA ASN A 197 -21.38 6.11 -17.58
C ASN A 197 -22.06 4.87 -16.98
N ASP A 198 -21.54 4.35 -15.90
CA ASP A 198 -22.08 3.19 -15.17
C ASP A 198 -22.93 3.58 -13.95
N GLY A 199 -23.15 4.88 -13.75
CA GLY A 199 -23.94 5.44 -12.66
C GLY A 199 -23.16 5.67 -11.38
N MET A 200 -21.84 5.49 -11.39
CA MET A 200 -20.94 5.82 -10.29
C MET A 200 -20.14 7.06 -10.61
N ASP A 201 -20.09 8.02 -9.68
CA ASP A 201 -19.28 9.23 -9.77
C ASP A 201 -17.96 9.04 -9.00
N GLY A 202 -16.85 9.53 -9.56
CA GLY A 202 -15.54 9.50 -8.91
C GLY A 202 -14.51 8.65 -9.65
N TYR A 203 -13.39 8.38 -8.99
CA TYR A 203 -12.24 7.67 -9.54
C TYR A 203 -11.93 6.41 -8.74
N ASN A 204 -11.40 5.40 -9.40
CA ASN A 204 -10.85 4.18 -8.82
C ASN A 204 -11.73 3.53 -7.72
N CYS A 205 -12.54 2.57 -8.10
CA CYS A 205 -13.14 1.68 -7.12
C CYS A 205 -12.06 0.82 -6.46
N MET A 206 -12.30 0.41 -5.23
CA MET A 206 -11.49 -0.63 -4.61
C MET A 206 -12.14 -1.98 -4.87
N ARG A 207 -11.42 -2.86 -5.56
CA ARG A 207 -11.82 -4.22 -5.93
C ARG A 207 -11.07 -5.25 -5.11
N TYR A 208 -11.55 -6.49 -5.13
CA TYR A 208 -10.84 -7.59 -4.52
C TYR A 208 -11.04 -8.91 -5.27
N ALA A 209 -10.07 -9.79 -5.07
CA ALA A 209 -10.08 -11.16 -5.56
C ALA A 209 -9.68 -12.11 -4.43
N ILE A 210 -10.10 -13.37 -4.48
CA ILE A 210 -9.81 -14.39 -3.48
C ILE A 210 -9.03 -15.55 -4.11
N SER A 211 -8.11 -16.14 -3.34
CA SER A 211 -7.35 -17.33 -3.74
C SER A 211 -7.15 -18.29 -2.57
N ASP A 212 -6.83 -19.55 -2.88
CA ASP A 212 -6.34 -20.54 -1.94
C ASP A 212 -4.83 -20.44 -1.68
N HIS A 213 -4.12 -19.66 -2.50
CA HIS A 213 -2.67 -19.52 -2.45
C HIS A 213 -2.25 -18.07 -2.58
N PRO A 214 -1.14 -17.63 -1.93
CA PRO A 214 -0.71 -16.24 -1.93
C PRO A 214 -0.36 -15.70 -3.33
N LEU A 215 0.06 -16.55 -4.26
CA LEU A 215 0.36 -16.15 -5.65
C LEU A 215 -0.75 -16.54 -6.67
N GLY A 216 -1.96 -16.79 -6.19
CA GLY A 216 -3.08 -17.14 -7.04
C GLY A 216 -3.13 -18.65 -7.44
N PRO A 217 -3.94 -19.02 -8.43
CA PRO A 217 -4.77 -18.12 -9.26
C PRO A 217 -5.84 -17.38 -8.44
N TRP A 218 -6.14 -16.16 -8.86
CA TRP A 218 -7.11 -15.29 -8.19
C TRP A 218 -8.48 -15.41 -8.83
N LYS A 219 -9.52 -15.31 -8.03
CA LYS A 219 -10.91 -15.21 -8.48
C LYS A 219 -11.45 -13.84 -8.10
N TYR A 220 -11.75 -13.03 -9.10
CA TYR A 220 -12.39 -11.73 -8.89
C TYR A 220 -13.76 -11.90 -8.18
N MET A 221 -14.00 -11.05 -7.18
CA MET A 221 -15.18 -11.13 -6.32
C MET A 221 -16.07 -9.89 -6.37
N GLY A 222 -15.56 -8.77 -6.88
CA GLY A 222 -16.35 -7.54 -7.00
C GLY A 222 -15.65 -6.30 -6.40
N ILE A 223 -16.44 -5.23 -6.32
CA ILE A 223 -16.07 -3.96 -5.70
C ILE A 223 -16.43 -4.03 -4.22
N TYR A 224 -15.50 -3.65 -3.34
CA TYR A 224 -15.79 -3.53 -1.91
C TYR A 224 -15.86 -2.09 -1.41
N MET A 225 -15.44 -1.13 -2.25
CA MET A 225 -15.55 0.30 -1.97
C MET A 225 -15.81 1.05 -3.28
N GLU A 226 -16.86 1.88 -3.28
CA GLU A 226 -17.24 2.71 -4.42
C GLU A 226 -16.13 3.72 -4.79
N PRO A 227 -16.20 4.38 -5.96
CA PRO A 227 -15.19 5.35 -6.38
C PRO A 227 -14.97 6.46 -5.35
N SER A 228 -13.71 6.87 -5.21
CA SER A 228 -13.35 7.99 -4.35
C SER A 228 -13.48 9.34 -5.06
N ASP A 229 -13.40 10.41 -4.30
CA ASP A 229 -13.31 11.77 -4.83
C ASP A 229 -11.89 12.14 -5.32
N CYS A 230 -10.94 11.22 -5.26
CA CYS A 230 -9.54 11.38 -5.66
C CYS A 230 -9.21 10.50 -6.87
N PHE A 231 -8.45 11.03 -7.83
CA PHE A 231 -8.05 10.31 -9.05
C PHE A 231 -7.03 9.18 -8.81
N THR A 232 -6.54 9.01 -7.59
CA THR A 232 -5.79 7.84 -7.12
C THR A 232 -6.52 7.24 -5.94
N ASN A 233 -6.43 5.93 -5.76
CA ASN A 233 -6.90 5.29 -4.55
C ASN A 233 -5.95 4.14 -4.20
N GLN A 234 -5.60 4.07 -2.94
CA GLN A 234 -4.84 2.96 -2.38
C GLN A 234 -5.26 2.76 -0.94
N GLY A 235 -5.31 1.51 -0.52
CA GLY A 235 -5.73 1.22 0.83
C GLY A 235 -5.14 -0.06 1.38
N SER A 236 -5.39 -0.26 2.66
CA SER A 236 -5.03 -1.46 3.39
C SER A 236 -6.20 -1.99 4.19
N ILE A 237 -6.24 -3.30 4.37
CA ILE A 237 -7.24 -3.99 5.16
C ILE A 237 -6.52 -4.69 6.31
N VAL A 238 -6.90 -4.39 7.54
CA VAL A 238 -6.22 -4.91 8.74
C VAL A 238 -7.21 -5.31 9.80
N GLU A 239 -6.90 -6.39 10.52
CA GLU A 239 -7.61 -6.76 11.75
C GLU A 239 -6.95 -6.05 12.95
N TYR A 240 -7.75 -5.37 13.74
CA TYR A 240 -7.31 -4.70 14.95
C TYR A 240 -8.31 -4.92 16.08
N LYS A 241 -7.87 -5.51 17.20
CA LYS A 241 -8.70 -5.82 18.38
C LYS A 241 -9.97 -6.63 18.05
N GLY A 242 -9.86 -7.57 17.11
CA GLY A 242 -10.95 -8.45 16.70
C GLY A 242 -11.97 -7.81 15.73
N GLU A 243 -11.69 -6.63 15.22
CA GLU A 243 -12.50 -5.95 14.22
C GLU A 243 -11.66 -5.67 12.96
N TRP A 244 -12.29 -5.70 11.79
CA TRP A 244 -11.63 -5.42 10.51
C TRP A 244 -11.85 -3.98 10.09
N PHE A 245 -10.81 -3.37 9.53
CA PHE A 245 -10.81 -1.98 9.08
C PHE A 245 -10.23 -1.88 7.67
N ALA A 246 -10.84 -1.01 6.86
CA ALA A 246 -10.33 -0.57 5.58
C ALA A 246 -9.79 0.86 5.73
N PHE A 247 -8.50 1.03 5.47
CA PHE A 247 -7.86 2.33 5.35
C PHE A 247 -7.79 2.72 3.87
N TYR A 248 -8.01 3.98 3.58
CA TYR A 248 -8.00 4.55 2.22
C TYR A 248 -7.71 6.04 2.31
N HIS A 249 -7.69 6.77 1.20
CA HIS A 249 -7.56 8.22 1.25
C HIS A 249 -8.63 8.91 0.41
N THR A 250 -8.91 10.18 0.74
CA THR A 250 -9.86 11.07 0.04
C THR A 250 -9.30 12.48 -0.03
N ILE A 251 -9.95 13.32 -0.83
CA ILE A 251 -9.71 14.78 -0.84
C ILE A 251 -10.84 15.56 -0.15
N SER A 252 -11.71 14.88 0.58
CA SER A 252 -12.93 15.49 1.14
C SER A 252 -12.67 16.70 2.05
N LEU A 253 -11.52 16.72 2.75
CA LEU A 253 -11.14 17.85 3.62
C LEU A 253 -10.55 19.01 2.85
N SER A 254 -9.62 18.76 1.94
CA SER A 254 -8.88 19.80 1.21
C SER A 254 -9.60 20.30 -0.04
N LYS A 255 -10.40 19.44 -0.68
CA LYS A 255 -10.94 19.63 -2.05
C LYS A 255 -9.83 19.82 -3.10
N ASN A 256 -8.62 19.39 -2.82
CA ASN A 256 -7.45 19.51 -3.69
C ASN A 256 -6.81 18.11 -3.90
N PRO A 257 -6.69 17.65 -5.16
CA PRO A 257 -6.16 16.29 -5.43
C PRO A 257 -4.68 16.09 -5.02
N ALA A 258 -3.95 17.17 -4.76
CA ALA A 258 -2.57 17.11 -4.26
C ALA A 258 -2.46 17.23 -2.72
N LEU A 259 -3.59 17.19 -2.00
CA LEU A 259 -3.64 17.26 -0.53
C LEU A 259 -4.65 16.23 -0.02
N ARG A 260 -4.25 14.97 -0.01
CA ARG A 260 -5.08 13.82 0.37
C ARG A 260 -5.10 13.63 1.89
N SER A 261 -6.11 12.97 2.38
CA SER A 261 -6.26 12.66 3.80
C SER A 261 -6.64 11.19 3.98
N ILE A 262 -5.93 10.50 4.86
CA ILE A 262 -6.23 9.12 5.21
C ILE A 262 -7.54 9.05 5.98
N CYS A 263 -8.37 8.12 5.58
CA CYS A 263 -9.62 7.76 6.21
C CYS A 263 -9.61 6.29 6.62
N VAL A 264 -10.49 5.93 7.55
CA VAL A 264 -10.69 4.56 7.98
C VAL A 264 -12.15 4.28 8.26
N ASP A 265 -12.64 3.14 7.80
CA ASP A 265 -13.96 2.62 8.09
C ASP A 265 -13.92 1.15 8.47
N ARG A 266 -14.95 0.68 9.17
CA ARG A 266 -15.09 -0.73 9.49
C ARG A 266 -15.37 -1.54 8.23
N LEU A 267 -14.69 -2.68 8.13
CA LEU A 267 -14.90 -3.67 7.08
C LEU A 267 -15.56 -4.91 7.67
N TYR A 268 -16.48 -5.50 6.94
CA TYR A 268 -17.16 -6.72 7.35
C TYR A 268 -17.06 -7.78 6.27
N HIS A 269 -16.68 -8.99 6.68
CA HIS A 269 -16.82 -10.17 5.83
C HIS A 269 -18.20 -10.80 6.08
N ASN A 270 -18.88 -11.20 5.02
CA ASN A 270 -20.10 -11.97 5.10
C ASN A 270 -19.78 -13.43 5.48
N GLU A 271 -20.80 -14.22 5.80
CA GLU A 271 -20.65 -15.64 6.14
C GLU A 271 -20.01 -16.47 5.03
N ASP A 272 -20.28 -16.14 3.78
CA ASP A 272 -19.74 -16.77 2.58
C ASP A 272 -18.29 -16.30 2.23
N GLY A 273 -17.74 -15.38 3.02
CA GLY A 273 -16.40 -14.84 2.84
C GLY A 273 -16.34 -13.62 1.91
N THR A 274 -17.45 -13.19 1.31
CA THR A 274 -17.43 -11.94 0.53
C THR A 274 -17.27 -10.72 1.46
N ILE A 275 -16.69 -9.64 0.93
CA ILE A 275 -16.59 -8.38 1.64
C ILE A 275 -17.88 -7.57 1.43
N ARG A 276 -18.45 -7.06 2.52
CA ARG A 276 -19.56 -6.11 2.44
C ARG A 276 -19.05 -4.76 1.95
N MET A 277 -19.81 -4.11 1.07
CA MET A 277 -19.50 -2.76 0.58
C MET A 277 -19.19 -1.80 1.73
N VAL A 278 -18.00 -1.23 1.71
CA VAL A 278 -17.55 -0.20 2.66
C VAL A 278 -18.14 1.13 2.24
N LYS A 279 -18.81 1.80 3.16
CA LYS A 279 -19.32 3.16 2.94
C LYS A 279 -18.26 4.16 3.39
N GLN A 280 -17.70 4.86 2.42
CA GLN A 280 -16.72 5.91 2.67
C GLN A 280 -17.33 7.07 3.48
N ARG A 281 -16.58 7.58 4.45
CA ARG A 281 -16.88 8.86 5.09
C ARG A 281 -16.52 9.98 4.13
N LYS A 282 -17.48 10.83 3.82
CA LYS A 282 -17.32 12.00 2.94
C LYS A 282 -17.27 13.28 3.73
#